data_61c6ddc31cb8d7d7882464511cb01da5
#
_entry.id   61c6ddc31cb8d7d7882464511cb01da5
#
_cell.length_a   1.000
_cell.length_b   1.000
_cell.length_c   1.000
_cell.angle_alpha   90.00
_cell.angle_beta   90.00
_cell.angle_gamma   90.00
#
_symmetry.space_group_name_H-M   'P 1'
#
loop_
_entity.id
_entity.type
_entity.pdbx_description
1 polymer ?
#
loop_
_entity_poly.entity_id
_entity_poly.type
_entity_poly.pdbx_seq_one_letter_code
_entity_poly.pdbx_strand_id
1 'polypeptide(L)'
;MSAAASANIDLTAKVEQYLTERLRLGFKPCSSDLAVRSFTRFMVGEGRDIALTVDVMVQWAHQVQPRYLVGGRANVDTAARRLATLRPFMRWLQQFDPTVEVPDDSSFGPIPRRVAPHIYSEAEIAALIVAARRLGPSDGLRATTYATLFGLIASAGLRVSEAINLADSDADLDGGILTIQQTKFGKSRMV
;
A
#
# COMPACT_ATOMS: atom_id res chain seq x y z
N MET A 1 -40.58 22.03 -0.17
CA MET A 1 -39.30 21.31 -0.50
C MET A 1 -38.50 21.31 0.79
N SER A 2 -38.57 20.19 1.50
CA SER A 2 -37.91 20.03 2.81
C SER A 2 -36.43 19.75 2.61
N ALA A 3 -35.57 20.68 3.04
CA ALA A 3 -34.14 20.41 3.19
C ALA A 3 -33.99 19.38 4.31
N ALA A 4 -33.68 18.14 3.94
CA ALA A 4 -33.31 17.13 4.92
C ALA A 4 -32.03 17.63 5.63
N ALA A 5 -32.16 17.91 6.93
CA ALA A 5 -31.02 18.23 7.77
C ALA A 5 -30.02 17.05 7.67
N SER A 6 -28.86 17.30 7.10
CA SER A 6 -27.75 16.36 7.10
C SER A 6 -27.43 16.07 8.57
N ALA A 7 -27.65 14.84 9.01
CA ALA A 7 -27.27 14.43 10.34
C ALA A 7 -25.75 14.56 10.43
N ASN A 8 -25.29 15.43 11.32
CA ASN A 8 -23.85 15.67 11.53
C ASN A 8 -23.24 14.35 12.01
N ILE A 9 -22.66 13.58 11.07
CA ILE A 9 -22.03 12.30 11.38
C ILE A 9 -20.70 12.60 12.05
N ASP A 10 -20.50 12.11 13.27
CA ASP A 10 -19.15 12.04 13.84
C ASP A 10 -18.29 11.08 13.00
N LEU A 11 -17.60 11.66 12.01
CA LEU A 11 -16.76 10.92 11.07
C LEU A 11 -15.65 10.14 11.81
N THR A 12 -15.14 10.67 12.92
CA THR A 12 -14.09 10.01 13.71
C THR A 12 -14.62 8.74 14.36
N ALA A 13 -15.79 8.83 15.01
CA ALA A 13 -16.43 7.65 15.60
C ALA A 13 -16.79 6.61 14.53
N LYS A 14 -17.27 7.04 13.36
CA LYS A 14 -17.59 6.13 12.25
C LYS A 14 -16.37 5.41 11.68
N VAL A 15 -15.22 6.07 11.59
CA VAL A 15 -13.97 5.44 11.16
C VAL A 15 -13.55 4.35 12.14
N GLU A 16 -13.58 4.62 13.44
CA GLU A 16 -13.22 3.60 14.43
C GLU A 16 -14.20 2.42 14.41
N GLN A 17 -15.48 2.67 14.23
CA GLN A 17 -16.47 1.63 14.04
C GLN A 17 -16.17 0.76 12.82
N TYR A 18 -15.93 1.38 11.66
CA TYR A 18 -15.60 0.69 10.41
C TYR A 18 -14.34 -0.18 10.54
N LEU A 19 -13.27 0.37 11.11
CA LEU A 19 -12.02 -0.36 11.27
C LEU A 19 -12.16 -1.52 12.25
N THR A 20 -12.95 -1.34 13.31
CA THR A 20 -13.26 -2.41 14.28
C THR A 20 -14.05 -3.54 13.63
N GLU A 21 -15.04 -3.22 12.81
CA GLU A 21 -15.81 -4.22 12.06
C GLU A 21 -14.92 -5.00 11.09
N ARG A 22 -14.01 -4.32 10.38
CA ARG A 22 -13.05 -4.99 9.50
C ARG A 22 -12.17 -5.98 10.26
N LEU A 23 -11.65 -5.61 11.43
CA LEU A 23 -10.86 -6.50 12.27
C LEU A 23 -11.66 -7.73 12.71
N ARG A 24 -12.93 -7.56 13.11
CA ARG A 24 -13.83 -8.66 13.48
C ARG A 24 -14.09 -9.62 12.30
N LEU A 25 -14.10 -9.09 11.08
CA LEU A 25 -14.24 -9.90 9.84
C LEU A 25 -12.92 -10.56 9.41
N GLY A 26 -11.83 -10.41 10.17
CA GLY A 26 -10.54 -11.05 9.89
C GLY A 26 -9.64 -10.27 8.92
N PHE A 27 -9.99 -9.04 8.54
CA PHE A 27 -9.09 -8.20 7.75
C PHE A 27 -7.93 -7.71 8.62
N LYS A 28 -6.71 -7.91 8.14
CA LYS A 28 -5.52 -7.38 8.81
C LYS A 28 -5.40 -5.87 8.58
N PRO A 29 -4.85 -5.10 9.55
CA PRO A 29 -4.53 -3.69 9.34
C PRO A 29 -3.66 -3.50 8.09
N CYS A 30 -4.00 -2.51 7.28
CA CYS A 30 -3.34 -2.28 6.00
C CYS A 30 -3.27 -0.79 5.63
N SER A 31 -2.64 -0.50 4.50
CA SER A 31 -2.48 0.89 4.02
C SER A 31 -3.81 1.61 3.76
N SER A 32 -4.90 0.89 3.47
CA SER A 32 -6.22 1.51 3.31
C SER A 32 -6.76 2.08 4.62
N ASP A 33 -6.44 1.46 5.76
CA ASP A 33 -6.88 1.96 7.08
C ASP A 33 -6.18 3.28 7.40
N LEU A 34 -4.88 3.39 7.04
CA LEU A 34 -4.14 4.65 7.15
C LEU A 34 -4.71 5.74 6.22
N ALA A 35 -5.16 5.37 5.03
CA ALA A 35 -5.78 6.31 4.09
C ALA A 35 -7.10 6.85 4.64
N VAL A 36 -7.97 6.00 5.19
CA VAL A 36 -9.23 6.39 5.83
C VAL A 36 -8.97 7.34 7.01
N ARG A 37 -8.04 7.00 7.91
CA ARG A 37 -7.65 7.89 9.03
C ARG A 37 -7.05 9.22 8.54
N SER A 38 -6.28 9.21 7.46
CA SER A 38 -5.72 10.42 6.85
C SER A 38 -6.80 11.33 6.27
N PHE A 39 -7.80 10.75 5.62
CA PHE A 39 -8.96 11.48 5.10
C PHE A 39 -9.76 12.12 6.24
N THR A 40 -10.03 11.39 7.32
CA THR A 40 -10.73 11.91 8.49
C THR A 40 -9.99 13.10 9.10
N ARG A 41 -8.66 13.01 9.27
CA ARG A 41 -7.86 14.15 9.76
C ARG A 41 -7.92 15.36 8.84
N PHE A 42 -7.97 15.14 7.53
CA PHE A 42 -8.16 16.21 6.55
C PHE A 42 -9.50 16.91 6.74
N MET A 43 -10.58 16.16 6.90
CA MET A 43 -11.92 16.70 7.12
C MET A 43 -12.02 17.49 8.42
N VAL A 44 -11.47 16.96 9.53
CA VAL A 44 -11.49 17.62 10.85
C VAL A 44 -10.60 18.86 10.87
N GLY A 45 -9.40 18.78 10.27
CA GLY A 45 -8.42 19.87 10.28
C GLY A 45 -8.85 21.11 9.50
N GLU A 46 -9.75 20.95 8.53
CA GLU A 46 -10.33 22.05 7.76
C GLU A 46 -11.54 22.72 8.47
N GLY A 47 -11.91 22.23 9.67
CA GLY A 47 -13.05 22.73 10.44
C GLY A 47 -14.38 22.62 9.67
N ARG A 48 -14.46 21.71 8.74
CA ARG A 48 -15.52 21.61 7.74
C ARG A 48 -16.63 20.70 8.23
N ASP A 49 -17.75 21.31 8.51
CA ASP A 49 -19.06 20.64 8.48
C ASP A 49 -19.48 20.50 7.00
N ILE A 50 -18.63 19.80 6.21
CA ILE A 50 -18.76 19.73 4.75
C ILE A 50 -19.30 18.36 4.36
N ALA A 51 -20.23 18.38 3.42
CA ALA A 51 -20.75 17.18 2.76
C ALA A 51 -19.60 16.32 2.20
N LEU A 52 -19.72 15.00 2.39
CA LEU A 52 -18.75 14.03 1.91
C LEU A 52 -18.95 13.80 0.40
N THR A 53 -18.49 14.77 -0.40
CA THR A 53 -18.59 14.77 -1.85
C THR A 53 -17.33 14.18 -2.50
N VAL A 54 -17.47 13.71 -3.74
CA VAL A 54 -16.33 13.23 -4.54
C VAL A 54 -15.28 14.33 -4.71
N ASP A 55 -15.68 15.59 -4.89
CA ASP A 55 -14.76 16.73 -5.05
C ASP A 55 -13.86 16.92 -3.83
N VAL A 56 -14.39 16.79 -2.63
CA VAL A 56 -13.62 16.88 -1.38
C VAL A 56 -12.64 15.71 -1.26
N MET A 57 -13.07 14.52 -1.65
CA MET A 57 -12.19 13.34 -1.66
C MET A 57 -11.07 13.47 -2.70
N VAL A 58 -11.36 14.06 -3.86
CA VAL A 58 -10.36 14.38 -4.90
C VAL A 58 -9.35 15.40 -4.38
N GLN A 59 -9.80 16.47 -3.72
CA GLN A 59 -8.90 17.44 -3.09
C GLN A 59 -7.95 16.77 -2.09
N TRP A 60 -8.47 15.93 -1.19
CA TRP A 60 -7.64 15.14 -0.28
C TRP A 60 -6.68 14.21 -1.02
N ALA A 61 -7.13 13.54 -2.09
CA ALA A 61 -6.31 12.61 -2.84
C ALA A 61 -5.08 13.30 -3.49
N HIS A 62 -5.22 14.57 -3.87
CA HIS A 62 -4.12 15.38 -4.38
C HIS A 62 -3.13 15.87 -3.29
N GLN A 63 -3.53 15.90 -2.02
CA GLN A 63 -2.63 16.26 -0.91
C GLN A 63 -1.68 15.12 -0.59
N VAL A 64 -0.72 14.88 -1.47
CA VAL A 64 0.30 13.84 -1.30
C VAL A 64 1.50 14.43 -0.57
N GLN A 65 2.08 13.65 0.35
CA GLN A 65 3.31 14.07 1.03
C GLN A 65 4.44 14.31 0.01
N PRO A 66 5.35 15.29 0.27
CA PRO A 66 6.42 15.67 -0.66
C PRO A 66 7.26 14.50 -1.20
N ARG A 67 7.48 13.46 -0.38
CA ARG A 67 8.23 12.25 -0.74
C ARG A 67 7.62 11.44 -1.90
N TYR A 68 6.36 11.67 -2.21
CA TYR A 68 5.64 10.99 -3.32
C TYR A 68 5.41 11.91 -4.51
N LEU A 69 5.98 13.12 -4.49
CA LEU A 69 5.86 14.07 -5.60
C LEU A 69 6.99 13.78 -6.61
N VAL A 70 6.61 13.57 -7.84
CA VAL A 70 7.54 13.54 -8.97
C VAL A 70 7.42 14.88 -9.68
N GLY A 71 8.52 15.66 -9.71
CA GLY A 71 8.50 16.99 -10.32
C GLY A 71 7.55 17.99 -9.63
N GLY A 72 7.30 17.83 -8.29
CA GLY A 72 6.45 18.73 -7.50
C GLY A 72 4.95 18.53 -7.66
N ARG A 73 4.53 17.51 -8.42
CA ARG A 73 3.11 17.14 -8.59
C ARG A 73 2.85 15.71 -8.12
N ALA A 74 1.68 15.50 -7.47
CA ALA A 74 1.20 14.15 -7.25
C ALA A 74 1.02 13.46 -8.60
N ASN A 75 1.62 12.27 -8.75
CA ASN A 75 1.31 11.44 -9.90
C ASN A 75 -0.20 11.15 -9.88
N VAL A 76 -0.87 11.34 -11.01
CA VAL A 76 -2.32 11.07 -11.17
C VAL A 76 -2.65 9.65 -10.70
N ASP A 77 -1.81 8.67 -11.00
CA ASP A 77 -1.95 7.30 -10.51
C ASP A 77 -1.98 7.19 -8.99
N THR A 78 -1.16 7.99 -8.29
CA THR A 78 -1.11 7.98 -6.83
C THR A 78 -2.38 8.57 -6.24
N ALA A 79 -2.87 9.68 -6.81
CA ALA A 79 -4.11 10.31 -6.38
C ALA A 79 -5.33 9.40 -6.66
N ALA A 80 -5.41 8.80 -7.85
CA ALA A 80 -6.46 7.85 -8.22
C ALA A 80 -6.49 6.63 -7.29
N ARG A 81 -5.33 6.04 -6.98
CA ARG A 81 -5.23 4.91 -6.04
C ARG A 81 -5.64 5.32 -4.63
N ARG A 82 -5.23 6.50 -4.15
CA ARG A 82 -5.68 7.01 -2.84
C ARG A 82 -7.18 7.16 -2.79
N LEU A 83 -7.79 7.76 -3.82
CA LEU A 83 -9.24 7.90 -3.91
C LEU A 83 -9.93 6.53 -3.90
N ALA A 84 -9.43 5.58 -4.69
CA ALA A 84 -9.98 4.22 -4.73
C ALA A 84 -9.94 3.51 -3.37
N THR A 85 -8.97 3.83 -2.49
CA THR A 85 -8.89 3.24 -1.14
C THR A 85 -10.00 3.72 -0.20
N LEU A 86 -10.62 4.88 -0.48
CA LEU A 86 -11.76 5.38 0.32
C LEU A 86 -13.09 4.71 -0.06
N ARG A 87 -13.21 4.20 -1.27
CA ARG A 87 -14.47 3.68 -1.83
C ARG A 87 -15.18 2.67 -0.92
N PRO A 88 -14.51 1.65 -0.35
CA PRO A 88 -15.18 0.71 0.56
C PRO A 88 -15.74 1.39 1.81
N PHE A 89 -15.02 2.38 2.36
CA PHE A 89 -15.45 3.13 3.52
C PHE A 89 -16.66 4.04 3.19
N MET A 90 -16.62 4.74 2.06
CA MET A 90 -17.75 5.58 1.64
C MET A 90 -19.02 4.75 1.38
N ARG A 91 -18.90 3.58 0.76
CA ARG A 91 -20.04 2.65 0.60
C ARG A 91 -20.59 2.16 1.93
N TRP A 92 -19.74 1.93 2.91
CA TRP A 92 -20.16 1.57 4.25
C TRP A 92 -20.84 2.74 4.95
N LEU A 93 -20.34 3.97 4.80
CA LEU A 93 -20.97 5.17 5.36
C LEU A 93 -22.34 5.46 4.75
N GLN A 94 -22.58 5.17 3.48
CA GLN A 94 -23.88 5.37 2.83
C GLN A 94 -25.02 4.60 3.52
N GLN A 95 -24.72 3.55 4.30
CA GLN A 95 -25.72 2.84 5.09
C GLN A 95 -26.28 3.70 6.23
N PHE A 96 -25.56 4.72 6.66
CA PHE A 96 -25.94 5.64 7.74
C PHE A 96 -26.33 7.01 7.22
N ASP A 97 -25.76 7.45 6.11
CA ASP A 97 -26.07 8.72 5.45
C ASP A 97 -26.07 8.53 3.93
N PRO A 98 -27.25 8.46 3.31
CA PRO A 98 -27.39 8.31 1.85
C PRO A 98 -26.84 9.49 1.04
N THR A 99 -26.55 10.64 1.67
CA THR A 99 -25.98 11.81 0.99
C THR A 99 -24.48 11.71 0.74
N VAL A 100 -23.80 10.73 1.37
CA VAL A 100 -22.38 10.46 1.15
C VAL A 100 -22.15 9.99 -0.29
N GLU A 101 -21.32 10.68 -1.03
CA GLU A 101 -20.94 10.26 -2.37
C GLU A 101 -19.87 9.16 -2.34
N VAL A 102 -19.92 8.28 -3.32
CA VAL A 102 -18.91 7.21 -3.51
C VAL A 102 -18.10 7.50 -4.76
N PRO A 103 -16.76 7.68 -4.64
CA PRO A 103 -15.94 7.95 -5.81
C PRO A 103 -15.89 6.74 -6.75
N ASP A 104 -16.00 6.99 -8.03
CA ASP A 104 -15.84 5.99 -9.10
C ASP A 104 -14.45 6.04 -9.75
N ASP A 105 -14.23 5.25 -10.80
CA ASP A 105 -12.96 5.20 -11.50
C ASP A 105 -12.80 6.36 -12.52
N SER A 106 -13.86 7.13 -12.78
CA SER A 106 -13.86 8.21 -13.78
C SER A 106 -13.27 9.53 -13.25
N SER A 107 -13.22 9.70 -11.92
CA SER A 107 -12.82 10.96 -11.26
C SER A 107 -11.44 11.49 -11.67
N PHE A 108 -10.54 10.65 -12.16
CA PHE A 108 -9.19 11.00 -12.62
C PHE A 108 -8.98 10.74 -14.12
N GLY A 109 -10.04 10.40 -14.85
CA GLY A 109 -9.94 10.00 -16.25
C GLY A 109 -9.27 8.63 -16.45
N PRO A 110 -8.91 8.27 -17.68
CA PRO A 110 -8.30 6.98 -17.96
C PRO A 110 -6.94 6.85 -17.24
N ILE A 111 -6.84 5.86 -16.37
CA ILE A 111 -5.58 5.55 -15.68
C ILE A 111 -4.60 4.97 -16.71
N PRO A 112 -3.34 5.45 -16.77
CA PRO A 112 -2.33 4.90 -17.65
C PRO A 112 -2.22 3.39 -17.51
N ARG A 113 -2.06 2.67 -18.61
CA ARG A 113 -1.83 1.23 -18.58
C ARG A 113 -0.59 0.92 -17.77
N ARG A 114 -0.67 -0.16 -16.99
CA ARG A 114 0.48 -0.67 -16.24
C ARG A 114 1.65 -0.88 -17.20
N VAL A 115 2.76 -0.20 -16.93
CA VAL A 115 4.01 -0.41 -17.67
C VAL A 115 4.46 -1.85 -17.44
N ALA A 116 4.85 -2.55 -18.50
CA ALA A 116 5.40 -3.89 -18.37
C ALA A 116 6.64 -3.85 -17.47
N PRO A 117 6.78 -4.78 -16.50
CA PRO A 117 7.94 -4.83 -15.64
C PRO A 117 9.19 -5.14 -16.49
N HIS A 118 10.34 -4.57 -16.12
CA HIS A 118 11.60 -4.99 -16.67
C HIS A 118 11.92 -6.43 -16.24
N ILE A 119 12.25 -7.27 -17.20
CA ILE A 119 12.69 -8.64 -16.95
C ILE A 119 14.19 -8.64 -17.08
N TYR A 120 14.89 -8.85 -15.96
CA TYR A 120 16.33 -8.85 -15.91
C TYR A 120 16.92 -10.08 -16.61
N SER A 121 17.89 -9.86 -17.48
CA SER A 121 18.72 -10.91 -18.05
C SER A 121 19.71 -11.46 -17.00
N GLU A 122 20.27 -12.63 -17.25
CA GLU A 122 21.31 -13.21 -16.37
C GLU A 122 22.52 -12.28 -16.22
N ALA A 123 22.92 -11.60 -17.29
CA ALA A 123 24.04 -10.65 -17.26
C ALA A 123 23.74 -9.44 -16.37
N GLU A 124 22.51 -8.91 -16.40
CA GLU A 124 22.09 -7.80 -15.54
C GLU A 124 22.02 -8.24 -14.07
N ILE A 125 21.54 -9.46 -13.80
CA ILE A 125 21.51 -10.02 -12.43
C ILE A 125 22.94 -10.16 -11.91
N ALA A 126 23.86 -10.72 -12.70
CA ALA A 126 25.28 -10.84 -12.33
C ALA A 126 25.90 -9.46 -12.06
N ALA A 127 25.63 -8.47 -12.91
CA ALA A 127 26.07 -7.08 -12.72
C ALA A 127 25.54 -6.46 -11.43
N LEU A 128 24.26 -6.69 -11.08
CA LEU A 128 23.67 -6.23 -9.83
C LEU A 128 24.38 -6.84 -8.61
N ILE A 129 24.68 -8.14 -8.63
CA ILE A 129 25.40 -8.83 -7.54
C ILE A 129 26.81 -8.27 -7.39
N VAL A 130 27.52 -8.05 -8.50
CA VAL A 130 28.86 -7.44 -8.50
C VAL A 130 28.80 -6.00 -7.95
N ALA A 131 27.82 -5.21 -8.36
CA ALA A 131 27.62 -3.85 -7.84
C ALA A 131 27.31 -3.85 -6.35
N ALA A 132 26.47 -4.79 -5.89
CA ALA A 132 26.15 -4.95 -4.47
C ALA A 132 27.39 -5.23 -3.61
N ARG A 133 28.31 -6.06 -4.09
CA ARG A 133 29.58 -6.36 -3.40
C ARG A 133 30.51 -5.15 -3.23
N ARG A 134 30.26 -4.07 -3.97
CA ARG A 134 31.02 -2.80 -3.88
C ARG A 134 30.40 -1.78 -2.93
N LEU A 135 29.28 -2.10 -2.29
CA LEU A 135 28.61 -1.18 -1.35
C LEU A 135 29.49 -1.01 -0.09
N GLY A 136 29.68 0.25 0.30
CA GLY A 136 30.38 0.59 1.55
C GLY A 136 29.48 0.51 2.79
N PRO A 137 30.10 0.48 3.99
CA PRO A 137 31.54 0.39 4.24
C PRO A 137 32.10 -1.01 3.92
N SER A 138 33.39 -1.09 3.58
CA SER A 138 34.07 -2.33 3.14
C SER A 138 34.15 -3.43 4.22
N ASP A 139 34.10 -3.03 5.49
CA ASP A 139 34.12 -3.89 6.68
C ASP A 139 32.72 -4.24 7.21
N GLY A 140 31.67 -3.75 6.51
CA GLY A 140 30.28 -3.92 6.92
C GLY A 140 29.57 -5.10 6.24
N LEU A 141 28.51 -5.59 6.88
CA LEU A 141 27.66 -6.66 6.35
C LEU A 141 26.87 -6.25 5.11
N ARG A 142 26.77 -4.93 4.83
CA ARG A 142 25.88 -4.38 3.79
C ARG A 142 26.13 -4.99 2.41
N ALA A 143 27.39 -5.04 1.97
CA ALA A 143 27.76 -5.58 0.67
C ALA A 143 27.36 -7.06 0.53
N THR A 144 27.71 -7.87 1.52
CA THR A 144 27.39 -9.30 1.55
C THR A 144 25.88 -9.52 1.62
N THR A 145 25.16 -8.79 2.48
CA THR A 145 23.71 -8.90 2.62
C THR A 145 22.97 -8.64 1.30
N TYR A 146 23.31 -7.55 0.61
CA TYR A 146 22.64 -7.24 -0.66
C TYR A 146 23.02 -8.20 -1.78
N ALA A 147 24.29 -8.62 -1.85
CA ALA A 147 24.72 -9.62 -2.85
C ALA A 147 24.00 -10.96 -2.65
N THR A 148 23.92 -11.43 -1.39
CA THR A 148 23.18 -12.65 -1.03
C THR A 148 21.69 -12.50 -1.30
N LEU A 149 21.08 -11.37 -0.92
CA LEU A 149 19.65 -11.10 -1.16
C LEU A 149 19.31 -11.17 -2.66
N PHE A 150 20.08 -10.50 -3.51
CA PHE A 150 19.83 -10.51 -4.95
C PHE A 150 20.06 -11.90 -5.56
N GLY A 151 21.12 -12.59 -5.15
CA GLY A 151 21.37 -13.96 -5.58
C GLY A 151 20.22 -14.90 -5.19
N LEU A 152 19.76 -14.81 -3.95
CA LEU A 152 18.68 -15.63 -3.42
C LEU A 152 17.36 -15.39 -4.14
N ILE A 153 16.99 -14.11 -4.37
CA ILE A 153 15.79 -13.76 -5.11
C ILE A 153 15.86 -14.29 -6.55
N ALA A 154 17.01 -14.15 -7.19
CA ALA A 154 17.20 -14.58 -8.58
C ALA A 154 17.18 -16.10 -8.73
N SER A 155 17.82 -16.86 -7.83
CA SER A 155 17.94 -18.32 -7.92
C SER A 155 16.67 -19.06 -7.46
N ALA A 156 16.06 -18.61 -6.35
CA ALA A 156 14.93 -19.30 -5.73
C ALA A 156 13.56 -18.65 -6.02
N GLY A 157 13.51 -17.56 -6.78
CA GLY A 157 12.25 -16.86 -7.12
C GLY A 157 11.50 -16.31 -5.93
N LEU A 158 12.21 -15.91 -4.88
CA LEU A 158 11.61 -15.38 -3.66
C LEU A 158 11.05 -13.97 -3.87
N ARG A 159 9.98 -13.65 -3.16
CA ARG A 159 9.58 -12.26 -3.00
C ARG A 159 10.57 -11.56 -2.05
N VAL A 160 10.78 -10.25 -2.25
CA VAL A 160 11.67 -9.46 -1.39
C VAL A 160 11.33 -9.63 0.09
N SER A 161 10.04 -9.59 0.44
CA SER A 161 9.60 -9.80 1.83
C SER A 161 9.84 -11.21 2.35
N GLU A 162 9.77 -12.24 1.52
CA GLU A 162 10.08 -13.62 1.89
C GLU A 162 11.58 -13.75 2.20
N ALA A 163 12.44 -13.20 1.34
CA ALA A 163 13.88 -13.25 1.53
C ALA A 163 14.36 -12.44 2.76
N ILE A 164 13.72 -11.28 3.05
CA ILE A 164 14.07 -10.46 4.24
C ILE A 164 13.63 -11.12 5.55
N ASN A 165 12.52 -11.85 5.54
CA ASN A 165 11.98 -12.51 6.73
C ASN A 165 12.50 -13.94 6.93
N LEU A 166 13.43 -14.40 6.11
CA LEU A 166 14.04 -15.73 6.25
C LEU A 166 14.85 -15.77 7.56
N ALA A 167 14.61 -16.77 8.37
CA ALA A 167 15.39 -17.04 9.56
C ALA A 167 16.45 -18.13 9.28
N ASP A 168 17.49 -18.20 10.10
CA ASP A 168 18.53 -19.23 9.97
C ASP A 168 17.95 -20.65 10.05
N SER A 169 16.91 -20.84 10.86
CA SER A 169 16.18 -22.11 11.00
C SER A 169 15.40 -22.51 9.73
N ASP A 170 15.17 -21.60 8.80
CA ASP A 170 14.45 -21.85 7.56
C ASP A 170 15.40 -22.30 6.42
N ALA A 171 16.72 -22.28 6.65
CA ALA A 171 17.74 -22.63 5.68
C ALA A 171 18.44 -23.92 6.06
N ASP A 172 18.17 -24.99 5.34
CA ASP A 172 18.97 -26.23 5.38
C ASP A 172 20.10 -26.10 4.34
N LEU A 173 21.29 -25.72 4.82
CA LEU A 173 22.44 -25.51 3.95
C LEU A 173 23.05 -26.84 3.47
N ASP A 174 22.88 -27.93 4.21
CA ASP A 174 23.37 -29.26 3.83
C ASP A 174 22.46 -29.89 2.76
N GLY A 175 21.15 -29.74 2.94
CA GLY A 175 20.14 -30.19 1.98
C GLY A 175 19.92 -29.25 0.81
N GLY A 176 20.41 -27.99 0.89
CA GLY A 176 20.19 -26.96 -0.13
C GLY A 176 18.73 -26.53 -0.24
N ILE A 177 17.99 -26.56 0.86
CA ILE A 177 16.53 -26.32 0.90
C ILE A 177 16.23 -25.06 1.74
N LEU A 178 15.36 -24.22 1.22
CA LEU A 178 14.78 -23.10 1.99
C LEU A 178 13.30 -23.36 2.27
N THR A 179 12.91 -23.21 3.54
CA THR A 179 11.51 -23.29 3.97
C THR A 179 10.90 -21.90 4.09
N ILE A 180 10.06 -21.52 3.13
CA ILE A 180 9.41 -20.21 3.12
C ILE A 180 8.08 -20.32 3.86
N GLN A 181 8.02 -19.69 5.04
CA GLN A 181 6.86 -19.77 5.92
C GLN A 181 5.90 -18.59 5.72
N GLN A 182 4.60 -18.85 5.95
CA GLN A 182 3.53 -17.83 6.03
C GLN A 182 3.56 -16.78 4.90
N THR A 183 3.70 -17.24 3.65
CA THR A 183 3.68 -16.36 2.48
C THR A 183 2.30 -15.71 2.30
N LYS A 184 2.13 -14.97 1.19
CA LYS A 184 0.84 -14.41 0.81
C LYS A 184 -0.24 -15.51 0.85
N PHE A 185 -1.31 -15.29 1.63
CA PHE A 185 -2.39 -16.24 1.93
C PHE A 185 -2.03 -17.35 2.95
N GLY A 186 -1.01 -17.15 3.80
CA GLY A 186 -0.66 -18.11 4.87
C GLY A 186 -0.08 -19.43 4.38
N LYS A 187 0.32 -19.53 3.10
CA LYS A 187 0.92 -20.74 2.54
C LYS A 187 2.41 -20.82 2.87
N SER A 188 2.92 -22.03 3.09
CA SER A 188 4.34 -22.32 3.20
C SER A 188 4.78 -23.18 2.03
N ARG A 189 6.07 -23.06 1.62
CA ARG A 189 6.66 -23.87 0.55
C ARG A 189 8.14 -24.10 0.80
N MET A 190 8.68 -25.15 0.25
CA MET A 190 10.13 -25.38 0.12
C MET A 190 10.60 -25.02 -1.29
N VAL A 191 11.81 -24.49 -1.41
CA VAL A 191 12.50 -24.16 -2.64
C VAL A 191 13.97 -24.53 -2.51
#